data_8bf22fcc9ee7d3f1c7c9b761112c7efc
#
_entry.id   8bf22fcc9ee7d3f1c7c9b761112c7efc
#
_cell.length_a   1.000
_cell.length_b   1.000
_cell.length_c   1.000
_cell.angle_alpha   90.00
_cell.angle_beta   90.00
_cell.angle_gamma   90.00
#
_symmetry.space_group_name_H-M   'P 1'
#
loop_
_entity.id
_entity.type
_entity.pdbx_description
1 polymer ?
#
loop_
_entity_poly.entity_id
_entity_poly.type
_entity_poly.pdbx_seq_one_letter_code
_entity_poly.pdbx_strand_id
1 'polypeptide(L)'
;MRPLFPKAPGRSGLVIAALAVALAYWHYSPQGILRTVGARSDTSPVVSGSLRIDGPYFSDRDRIADRLIAAINQTRSSLDVAVYSITQPDLVAAIESAHRRGVQVRVVSDEGQSFDLHSEISYLRSQGVPVRLSGGFRGRRSLMHNKFAVFDGNRVETGSYNWTTSANSYNYENAIFISDPEVAARYEREFQHLWAQAYH
;
A
#
# COMPACT_ATOMS: atom_id res chain seq x y z
N MET A 1 -62.68 -0.38 -27.85
CA MET A 1 -61.68 -1.01 -26.99
C MET A 1 -60.99 0.07 -26.17
N ARG A 2 -61.22 0.11 -24.86
CA ARG A 2 -60.54 1.04 -23.94
C ARG A 2 -59.39 0.32 -23.25
N PRO A 3 -58.19 0.90 -23.11
CA PRO A 3 -57.12 0.28 -22.35
C PRO A 3 -57.37 0.44 -20.86
N LEU A 4 -57.29 -0.68 -20.14
CA LEU A 4 -57.33 -0.73 -18.67
C LEU A 4 -55.94 -0.33 -18.14
N PHE A 5 -55.83 0.80 -17.49
CA PHE A 5 -54.67 1.15 -16.68
C PHE A 5 -54.81 0.55 -15.26
N PRO A 6 -53.77 -0.06 -14.67
CA PRO A 6 -53.85 -0.52 -13.32
C PRO A 6 -53.92 0.67 -12.36
N LYS A 7 -54.77 0.60 -11.34
CA LYS A 7 -54.89 1.59 -10.27
C LYS A 7 -53.57 1.62 -9.44
N ALA A 8 -53.09 2.81 -9.18
CA ALA A 8 -51.97 3.03 -8.29
C ALA A 8 -52.26 2.49 -6.87
N PRO A 9 -51.28 1.90 -6.15
CA PRO A 9 -51.46 1.41 -4.80
C PRO A 9 -51.75 2.59 -3.86
N GLY A 10 -52.72 2.39 -2.96
CA GLY A 10 -53.14 3.39 -1.99
C GLY A 10 -52.00 3.77 -1.03
N ARG A 11 -52.15 4.97 -0.42
CA ARG A 11 -51.14 5.58 0.52
C ARG A 11 -50.65 4.65 1.64
N SER A 12 -51.43 3.66 2.05
CA SER A 12 -51.08 2.68 3.09
C SER A 12 -50.00 1.70 2.66
N GLY A 13 -49.90 1.34 1.34
CA GLY A 13 -48.87 0.42 0.84
C GLY A 13 -47.50 1.06 0.79
N LEU A 14 -47.40 2.37 0.56
CA LEU A 14 -46.13 3.10 0.52
C LEU A 14 -45.47 3.22 1.91
N VAL A 15 -46.28 3.35 2.97
CA VAL A 15 -45.75 3.46 4.35
C VAL A 15 -45.18 2.12 4.82
N ILE A 16 -45.81 1.00 4.47
CA ILE A 16 -45.33 -0.34 4.86
C ILE A 16 -44.05 -0.69 4.11
N ALA A 17 -43.93 -0.32 2.82
CA ALA A 17 -42.71 -0.54 2.06
C ALA A 17 -41.54 0.30 2.59
N ALA A 18 -41.78 1.56 2.98
CA ALA A 18 -40.75 2.41 3.55
C ALA A 18 -40.25 1.92 4.94
N LEU A 19 -41.17 1.38 5.77
CA LEU A 19 -40.85 0.80 7.07
C LEU A 19 -40.03 -0.52 6.90
N ALA A 20 -40.38 -1.35 5.94
CA ALA A 20 -39.65 -2.58 5.67
C ALA A 20 -38.20 -2.32 5.16
N VAL A 21 -38.02 -1.29 4.32
CA VAL A 21 -36.69 -0.85 3.86
C VAL A 21 -35.88 -0.23 5.00
N ALA A 22 -36.50 0.55 5.89
CA ALA A 22 -35.81 1.13 7.02
C ALA A 22 -35.40 0.08 8.06
N LEU A 23 -36.21 -0.96 8.30
CA LEU A 23 -35.88 -2.08 9.18
C LEU A 23 -34.81 -2.98 8.58
N ALA A 24 -34.82 -3.20 7.27
CA ALA A 24 -33.76 -3.93 6.58
C ALA A 24 -32.45 -3.15 6.61
N TYR A 25 -32.49 -1.82 6.47
CA TYR A 25 -31.29 -0.97 6.57
C TYR A 25 -30.73 -0.96 8.01
N TRP A 26 -31.56 -1.04 9.04
CA TRP A 26 -31.08 -1.11 10.42
C TRP A 26 -30.51 -2.50 10.78
N HIS A 27 -31.09 -3.58 10.29
CA HIS A 27 -30.54 -4.92 10.49
C HIS A 27 -29.28 -5.20 9.65
N TYR A 28 -29.08 -4.50 8.55
CA TYR A 28 -27.88 -4.59 7.71
C TYR A 28 -26.87 -3.46 7.94
N SER A 29 -27.12 -2.60 8.90
CA SER A 29 -26.14 -1.57 9.27
C SER A 29 -24.91 -2.23 9.87
N PRO A 30 -23.69 -1.97 9.34
CA PRO A 30 -22.46 -2.66 9.75
C PRO A 30 -21.92 -2.25 11.12
N GLN A 31 -22.79 -1.85 12.05
CA GLN A 31 -22.41 -1.51 13.43
C GLN A 31 -21.96 -2.73 14.25
N GLY A 32 -22.10 -3.95 13.71
CA GLY A 32 -21.65 -5.19 14.35
C GLY A 32 -20.18 -5.55 14.08
N ILE A 33 -19.49 -4.87 13.15
CA ILE A 33 -18.11 -5.25 12.72
C ILE A 33 -17.05 -4.26 13.29
N LEU A 34 -17.44 -3.24 14.05
CA LEU A 34 -16.51 -2.29 14.67
C LEU A 34 -15.96 -2.74 16.05
N ARG A 35 -15.95 -4.04 16.33
CA ARG A 35 -15.25 -4.56 17.50
C ARG A 35 -14.09 -5.45 17.04
N THR A 36 -12.88 -4.93 17.26
CA THR A 36 -11.55 -5.52 17.25
C THR A 36 -10.63 -5.14 16.08
N VAL A 37 -10.45 -3.86 15.83
CA VAL A 37 -9.15 -3.36 15.41
C VAL A 37 -8.75 -2.29 16.41
N GLY A 38 -8.28 -2.74 17.56
CA GLY A 38 -7.74 -1.89 18.62
C GLY A 38 -6.31 -1.41 18.37
N ALA A 39 -5.94 -1.17 17.14
CA ALA A 39 -4.79 -0.32 16.86
C ALA A 39 -5.31 1.12 16.88
N ARG A 40 -5.16 1.81 18.01
CA ARG A 40 -5.24 3.27 18.04
C ARG A 40 -4.26 3.75 16.97
N SER A 41 -4.81 4.29 15.87
CA SER A 41 -3.98 5.03 14.92
C SER A 41 -3.32 6.16 15.72
N ASP A 42 -2.01 6.12 15.84
CA ASP A 42 -1.27 7.24 16.42
C ASP A 42 -1.34 8.39 15.42
N THR A 43 -2.35 9.23 15.60
CA THR A 43 -2.61 10.39 14.73
C THR A 43 -1.93 11.65 15.24
N SER A 44 -1.12 11.56 16.32
CA SER A 44 -0.40 12.70 16.84
C SER A 44 0.59 13.21 15.77
N PRO A 45 0.74 14.53 15.59
CA PRO A 45 1.77 15.07 14.71
C PRO A 45 3.16 14.61 15.15
N VAL A 46 3.99 14.23 14.20
CA VAL A 46 5.42 14.02 14.48
C VAL A 46 6.07 15.39 14.58
N VAL A 47 6.57 15.74 15.74
CA VAL A 47 7.38 16.94 15.97
C VAL A 47 8.77 16.46 16.38
N SER A 48 9.68 16.46 15.42
CA SER A 48 11.06 16.02 15.66
C SER A 48 12.05 17.15 15.34
N GLY A 49 13.05 17.32 16.20
CA GLY A 49 14.16 18.24 15.97
C GLY A 49 15.19 17.71 14.96
N SER A 50 15.07 16.45 14.52
CA SER A 50 16.00 15.78 13.61
C SER A 50 15.46 15.61 12.18
N LEU A 51 14.26 16.09 11.89
CA LEU A 51 13.60 15.93 10.60
C LEU A 51 14.43 16.54 9.46
N ARG A 52 14.84 15.69 8.53
CA ARG A 52 15.46 16.09 7.26
C ARG A 52 14.65 15.56 6.10
N ILE A 53 14.30 16.44 5.19
CA ILE A 53 13.56 16.13 3.97
C ILE A 53 14.50 16.28 2.78
N ASP A 54 14.51 15.24 1.93
CA ASP A 54 15.28 15.17 0.70
C ASP A 54 14.28 14.94 -0.46
N GLY A 55 14.12 15.95 -1.29
CA GLY A 55 13.06 16.03 -2.29
C GLY A 55 12.07 17.19 -2.03
N PRO A 56 10.84 17.18 -2.60
CA PRO A 56 10.28 16.12 -3.44
C PRO A 56 10.99 15.99 -4.80
N TYR A 57 11.02 14.76 -5.31
CA TYR A 57 11.55 14.41 -6.62
C TYR A 57 10.41 14.04 -7.57
N PHE A 58 10.59 14.32 -8.87
CA PHE A 58 9.60 14.07 -9.90
C PHE A 58 10.22 13.24 -11.04
N SER A 59 9.51 12.21 -11.50
CA SER A 59 10.03 11.20 -12.44
C SER A 59 10.49 11.79 -13.78
N ASP A 60 9.84 12.84 -14.25
CA ASP A 60 10.14 13.48 -15.54
C ASP A 60 11.50 14.23 -15.59
N ARG A 61 12.16 14.41 -14.42
CA ARG A 61 13.42 15.20 -14.35
C ARG A 61 14.41 14.77 -13.28
N ASP A 62 13.98 14.05 -12.23
CA ASP A 62 14.82 13.88 -11.03
C ASP A 62 15.39 12.45 -10.82
N ARG A 63 15.17 11.55 -11.79
CA ARG A 63 15.72 10.18 -11.79
C ARG A 63 15.46 9.44 -10.46
N ILE A 64 14.19 9.27 -10.09
CA ILE A 64 13.77 8.68 -8.80
C ILE A 64 14.37 7.30 -8.59
N ALA A 65 14.41 6.44 -9.63
CA ALA A 65 14.99 5.10 -9.54
C ALA A 65 16.44 5.11 -9.07
N ASP A 66 17.29 6.01 -9.60
CA ASP A 66 18.69 6.10 -9.22
C ASP A 66 18.86 6.48 -7.74
N ARG A 67 17.99 7.35 -7.24
CA ARG A 67 17.98 7.76 -5.83
C ARG A 67 17.58 6.63 -4.91
N LEU A 68 16.56 5.85 -5.30
CA LEU A 68 16.16 4.63 -4.60
C LEU A 68 17.29 3.60 -4.59
N ILE A 69 17.91 3.32 -5.75
CA ILE A 69 19.06 2.42 -5.86
C ILE A 69 20.20 2.89 -4.95
N ALA A 70 20.51 4.18 -4.94
CA ALA A 70 21.53 4.72 -4.06
C ALA A 70 21.19 4.53 -2.58
N ALA A 71 19.93 4.76 -2.18
CA ALA A 71 19.47 4.54 -0.81
C ALA A 71 19.55 3.04 -0.42
N ILE A 72 19.10 2.13 -1.28
CA ILE A 72 19.19 0.69 -1.07
C ILE A 72 20.66 0.24 -0.94
N ASN A 73 21.55 0.77 -1.78
CA ASN A 73 22.97 0.43 -1.73
C ASN A 73 23.68 0.94 -0.47
N GLN A 74 23.18 2.01 0.14
CA GLN A 74 23.70 2.57 1.39
C GLN A 74 23.16 1.86 2.64
N THR A 75 22.06 1.11 2.50
CA THR A 75 21.43 0.37 3.61
C THR A 75 22.36 -0.71 4.17
N ARG A 76 22.44 -0.82 5.50
CA ARG A 76 23.39 -1.67 6.22
C ARG A 76 22.75 -2.74 7.08
N SER A 77 21.56 -2.47 7.65
CA SER A 77 20.94 -3.37 8.63
C SER A 77 19.60 -3.91 8.15
N SER A 78 18.66 -3.07 7.71
CA SER A 78 17.31 -3.48 7.32
C SER A 78 16.74 -2.67 6.16
N LEU A 79 15.98 -3.33 5.32
CA LEU A 79 15.24 -2.75 4.21
C LEU A 79 13.84 -3.37 4.16
N ASP A 80 12.83 -2.59 4.51
CA ASP A 80 11.43 -2.99 4.46
C ASP A 80 10.70 -2.23 3.35
N VAL A 81 10.18 -2.96 2.37
CA VAL A 81 9.56 -2.41 1.17
C VAL A 81 8.09 -2.81 1.10
N ALA A 82 7.19 -1.84 1.09
CA ALA A 82 5.78 -2.03 0.79
C ALA A 82 5.43 -1.29 -0.50
N VAL A 83 5.27 -2.02 -1.60
CA VAL A 83 5.05 -1.41 -2.91
C VAL A 83 4.01 -2.19 -3.72
N TYR A 84 3.09 -1.43 -4.33
CA TYR A 84 2.01 -2.00 -5.14
C TYR A 84 2.52 -2.88 -6.28
N SER A 85 3.53 -2.43 -7.04
CA SER A 85 4.06 -3.17 -8.18
C SER A 85 5.58 -2.99 -8.32
N ILE A 86 6.28 -4.09 -8.63
CA ILE A 86 7.73 -4.14 -8.90
C ILE A 86 7.97 -4.79 -10.26
N THR A 87 8.45 -4.01 -11.21
CA THR A 87 8.83 -4.49 -12.55
C THR A 87 10.12 -3.84 -13.08
N GLN A 88 10.81 -3.01 -12.26
CA GLN A 88 12.03 -2.30 -12.68
C GLN A 88 13.28 -3.15 -12.35
N PRO A 89 14.01 -3.68 -13.36
CA PRO A 89 15.11 -4.62 -13.12
C PRO A 89 16.25 -4.06 -12.27
N ASP A 90 16.59 -2.77 -12.42
CA ASP A 90 17.70 -2.16 -11.67
C ASP A 90 17.38 -2.04 -10.17
N LEU A 91 16.13 -1.74 -9.83
CA LEU A 91 15.65 -1.73 -8.43
C LEU A 91 15.64 -3.15 -7.84
N VAL A 92 15.23 -4.14 -8.63
CA VAL A 92 15.25 -5.55 -8.23
C VAL A 92 16.71 -6.01 -7.97
N ALA A 93 17.63 -5.66 -8.84
CA ALA A 93 19.06 -5.97 -8.67
C ALA A 93 19.65 -5.28 -7.41
N ALA A 94 19.21 -4.07 -7.09
CA ALA A 94 19.62 -3.37 -5.86
C ALA A 94 19.08 -4.07 -4.61
N ILE A 95 17.81 -4.50 -4.58
CA ILE A 95 17.20 -5.29 -3.51
C ILE A 95 17.98 -6.59 -3.28
N GLU A 96 18.19 -7.35 -4.37
CA GLU A 96 18.95 -8.61 -4.32
C GLU A 96 20.37 -8.38 -3.79
N SER A 97 21.05 -7.35 -4.27
CA SER A 97 22.39 -6.98 -3.80
C SER A 97 22.39 -6.65 -2.30
N ALA A 98 21.40 -5.92 -1.80
CA ALA A 98 21.25 -5.65 -0.36
C ALA A 98 21.09 -6.95 0.43
N HIS A 99 20.23 -7.86 -0.03
CA HIS A 99 20.03 -9.17 0.57
C HIS A 99 21.33 -10.00 0.63
N ARG A 100 22.09 -10.04 -0.49
CA ARG A 100 23.39 -10.74 -0.54
C ARG A 100 24.45 -10.12 0.40
N ARG A 101 24.37 -8.82 0.68
CA ARG A 101 25.25 -8.16 1.67
C ARG A 101 24.88 -8.50 3.13
N GLY A 102 23.80 -9.26 3.35
CA GLY A 102 23.32 -9.61 4.70
C GLY A 102 22.36 -8.58 5.32
N VAL A 103 21.89 -7.59 4.55
CA VAL A 103 20.80 -6.70 4.99
C VAL A 103 19.53 -7.53 5.19
N GLN A 104 18.82 -7.31 6.29
CA GLN A 104 17.51 -7.92 6.52
C GLN A 104 16.47 -7.29 5.59
N VAL A 105 16.30 -7.87 4.41
CA VAL A 105 15.35 -7.39 3.41
C VAL A 105 14.02 -8.10 3.56
N ARG A 106 12.91 -7.35 3.55
CA ARG A 106 11.54 -7.87 3.47
C ARG A 106 10.74 -7.05 2.47
N VAL A 107 9.88 -7.72 1.71
CA VAL A 107 9.04 -7.07 0.69
C VAL A 107 7.59 -7.49 0.87
N VAL A 108 6.67 -6.52 0.90
CA VAL A 108 5.23 -6.74 0.75
C VAL A 108 4.79 -6.13 -0.57
N SER A 109 4.16 -6.91 -1.43
CA SER A 109 3.63 -6.46 -2.72
C SER A 109 2.15 -6.81 -2.87
N ASP A 110 1.45 -6.09 -3.77
CA ASP A 110 0.05 -6.39 -4.06
C ASP A 110 -0.08 -7.77 -4.72
N GLU A 111 -1.07 -8.55 -4.24
CA GLU A 111 -1.33 -9.89 -4.75
C GLU A 111 -1.59 -9.89 -6.26
N GLY A 112 -2.50 -9.02 -6.72
CA GLY A 112 -2.89 -8.98 -8.14
C GLY A 112 -1.73 -8.58 -9.05
N GLN A 113 -0.94 -7.58 -8.62
CA GLN A 113 0.23 -7.11 -9.38
C GLN A 113 1.37 -8.13 -9.37
N SER A 114 1.44 -8.97 -8.35
CA SER A 114 2.49 -9.99 -8.25
C SER A 114 2.34 -11.14 -9.25
N PHE A 115 1.15 -11.31 -9.82
CA PHE A 115 0.88 -12.27 -10.89
C PHE A 115 0.93 -11.67 -12.30
N ASP A 116 1.23 -10.37 -12.44
CA ASP A 116 1.47 -9.75 -13.74
C ASP A 116 2.67 -10.39 -14.44
N LEU A 117 2.60 -10.48 -15.79
CA LEU A 117 3.64 -11.11 -16.61
C LEU A 117 5.02 -10.47 -16.44
N HIS A 118 5.06 -9.19 -16.12
CA HIS A 118 6.29 -8.42 -15.95
C HIS A 118 6.73 -8.31 -14.48
N SER A 119 6.00 -8.95 -13.56
CA SER A 119 6.31 -8.88 -12.13
C SER A 119 7.62 -9.57 -11.80
N GLU A 120 8.48 -8.88 -11.06
CA GLU A 120 9.76 -9.41 -10.58
C GLU A 120 9.65 -10.11 -9.21
N ILE A 121 8.45 -10.27 -8.67
CA ILE A 121 8.22 -10.88 -7.35
C ILE A 121 8.69 -12.33 -7.31
N SER A 122 8.39 -13.12 -8.36
CA SER A 122 8.84 -14.50 -8.45
C SER A 122 10.36 -14.61 -8.54
N TYR A 123 11.01 -13.68 -9.24
CA TYR A 123 12.46 -13.62 -9.28
C TYR A 123 13.07 -13.31 -7.92
N LEU A 124 12.59 -12.27 -7.20
CA LEU A 124 13.06 -11.94 -5.86
C LEU A 124 12.94 -13.13 -4.90
N ARG A 125 11.82 -13.86 -4.94
CA ARG A 125 11.64 -15.09 -4.16
C ARG A 125 12.66 -16.17 -4.51
N SER A 126 12.96 -16.36 -5.79
CA SER A 126 13.97 -17.34 -6.25
C SER A 126 15.38 -17.00 -5.77
N GLN A 127 15.66 -15.70 -5.50
CA GLN A 127 16.91 -15.23 -4.92
C GLN A 127 16.92 -15.29 -3.37
N GLY A 128 15.89 -15.87 -2.77
CA GLY A 128 15.79 -16.02 -1.31
C GLY A 128 15.33 -14.77 -0.55
N VAL A 129 14.93 -13.70 -1.25
CA VAL A 129 14.37 -12.50 -0.61
C VAL A 129 13.02 -12.85 0.02
N PRO A 130 12.80 -12.59 1.31
CA PRO A 130 11.51 -12.75 1.95
C PRO A 130 10.46 -11.81 1.34
N VAL A 131 9.48 -12.38 0.62
CA VAL A 131 8.38 -11.64 -0.01
C VAL A 131 7.05 -12.23 0.45
N ARG A 132 6.14 -11.35 0.88
CA ARG A 132 4.75 -11.67 1.16
C ARG A 132 3.82 -10.90 0.24
N LEU A 133 2.64 -11.49 -0.03
CA LEU A 133 1.62 -10.89 -0.86
C LEU A 133 0.47 -10.40 0.00
N SER A 134 -0.09 -9.26 -0.33
CA SER A 134 -1.22 -8.67 0.37
C SER A 134 -2.22 -8.11 -0.62
N GLY A 135 -3.51 -8.37 -0.39
CA GLY A 135 -4.59 -7.58 -0.96
C GLY A 135 -4.81 -6.32 -0.13
N GLY A 136 -5.92 -5.63 -0.34
CA GLY A 136 -6.29 -4.53 0.56
C GLY A 136 -7.02 -5.02 1.81
N PHE A 137 -7.32 -4.09 2.73
CA PHE A 137 -7.92 -4.38 4.04
C PHE A 137 -9.43 -4.69 4.02
N ARG A 138 -10.11 -4.66 2.87
CA ARG A 138 -11.55 -4.91 2.71
C ARG A 138 -11.89 -5.93 1.63
N GLY A 139 -11.23 -7.09 1.64
CA GLY A 139 -11.56 -8.23 0.77
C GLY A 139 -11.09 -8.09 -0.68
N ARG A 140 -11.57 -8.98 -1.54
CA ARG A 140 -11.02 -9.32 -2.87
C ARG A 140 -10.86 -8.17 -3.89
N ARG A 141 -11.51 -7.02 -3.70
CA ARG A 141 -11.43 -5.88 -4.62
C ARG A 141 -10.56 -4.75 -4.11
N SER A 142 -10.00 -4.89 -2.94
CA SER A 142 -9.12 -3.90 -2.35
C SER A 142 -7.66 -4.24 -2.63
N LEU A 143 -6.80 -3.22 -2.66
CA LEU A 143 -5.42 -3.31 -3.10
C LEU A 143 -4.48 -2.95 -1.95
N MET A 144 -3.33 -3.61 -1.87
CA MET A 144 -2.20 -3.10 -1.12
C MET A 144 -1.50 -2.03 -1.98
N HIS A 145 -1.98 -0.79 -1.88
CA HIS A 145 -1.59 0.30 -2.79
C HIS A 145 -0.50 1.23 -2.24
N ASN A 146 0.18 0.83 -1.17
CA ASN A 146 1.31 1.58 -0.62
C ASN A 146 2.50 1.59 -1.58
N LYS A 147 3.31 2.64 -1.48
CA LYS A 147 4.61 2.79 -2.10
C LYS A 147 5.49 3.49 -1.10
N PHE A 148 6.20 2.70 -0.30
CA PHE A 148 7.20 3.20 0.62
C PHE A 148 8.27 2.16 0.91
N ALA A 149 9.44 2.64 1.31
CA ALA A 149 10.50 1.82 1.84
C ALA A 149 11.07 2.43 3.11
N VAL A 150 11.40 1.58 4.10
CA VAL A 150 12.10 1.97 5.32
C VAL A 150 13.52 1.44 5.26
N PHE A 151 14.48 2.33 5.42
CA PHE A 151 15.92 2.04 5.37
C PHE A 151 16.51 2.19 6.78
N ASP A 152 17.13 1.12 7.30
CA ASP A 152 17.83 1.07 8.59
C ASP A 152 17.00 1.61 9.77
N GLY A 153 15.66 1.59 9.68
CA GLY A 153 14.75 2.07 10.71
C GLY A 153 14.79 3.59 10.99
N ASN A 154 15.47 4.39 10.14
CA ASN A 154 15.67 5.82 10.37
C ASN A 154 15.39 6.73 9.18
N ARG A 155 15.18 6.18 8.00
CA ARG A 155 14.86 6.90 6.77
C ARG A 155 13.72 6.20 6.04
N VAL A 156 12.84 6.98 5.43
CA VAL A 156 11.71 6.50 4.63
C VAL A 156 11.76 7.13 3.26
N GLU A 157 11.46 6.38 2.22
CA GLU A 157 11.01 6.92 0.94
C GLU A 157 9.51 6.66 0.81
N THR A 158 8.76 7.62 0.28
CA THR A 158 7.34 7.49 -0.03
C THR A 158 6.91 8.46 -1.13
N GLY A 159 5.82 8.11 -1.81
CA GLY A 159 5.26 8.93 -2.88
C GLY A 159 4.23 8.17 -3.71
N SER A 160 4.04 8.62 -4.95
CA SER A 160 3.21 7.89 -5.92
C SER A 160 4.00 6.85 -6.71
N TYR A 161 5.35 6.88 -6.64
CA TYR A 161 6.26 6.14 -7.51
C TYR A 161 6.18 4.62 -7.25
N ASN A 162 5.56 3.88 -8.19
CA ASN A 162 5.71 2.42 -8.23
C ASN A 162 7.14 2.06 -8.67
N TRP A 163 7.64 0.90 -8.23
CA TRP A 163 8.96 0.43 -8.60
C TRP A 163 8.92 -0.29 -9.96
N THR A 164 8.42 0.45 -10.96
CA THR A 164 8.12 -0.11 -12.29
C THR A 164 8.82 0.67 -13.39
N THR A 165 9.06 -0.01 -14.52
CA THR A 165 9.56 0.62 -15.74
C THR A 165 8.65 1.76 -16.20
N SER A 166 7.32 1.59 -16.08
CA SER A 166 6.37 2.64 -16.47
C SER A 166 6.48 3.88 -15.60
N ALA A 167 6.62 3.71 -14.27
CA ALA A 167 6.82 4.82 -13.35
C ALA A 167 8.15 5.55 -13.62
N ASN A 168 9.18 4.80 -14.01
CA ASN A 168 10.50 5.37 -14.29
C ASN A 168 10.58 6.13 -15.62
N SER A 169 9.79 5.73 -16.64
CA SER A 169 10.03 6.18 -18.01
C SER A 169 8.86 6.90 -18.67
N TYR A 170 7.65 6.76 -18.14
CA TYR A 170 6.45 7.24 -18.83
C TYR A 170 5.48 8.03 -17.97
N ASN A 171 5.37 7.72 -16.68
CA ASN A 171 4.38 8.35 -15.80
C ASN A 171 4.93 9.60 -15.13
N TYR A 172 4.04 10.55 -14.82
CA TYR A 172 4.34 11.59 -13.84
C TYR A 172 4.19 11.02 -12.43
N GLU A 173 5.30 10.92 -11.72
CA GLU A 173 5.37 10.37 -10.38
C GLU A 173 6.14 11.30 -9.46
N ASN A 174 5.98 11.10 -8.16
CA ASN A 174 6.78 11.80 -7.15
C ASN A 174 7.31 10.84 -6.09
N ALA A 175 8.41 11.25 -5.46
CA ALA A 175 8.98 10.59 -4.30
C ALA A 175 9.62 11.62 -3.37
N ILE A 176 9.63 11.32 -2.09
CA ILE A 176 10.28 12.11 -1.06
C ILE A 176 11.00 11.17 -0.09
N PHE A 177 12.19 11.56 0.34
CA PHE A 177 12.91 10.85 1.39
C PHE A 177 12.86 11.67 2.68
N ILE A 178 12.54 11.01 3.77
CA ILE A 178 12.40 11.60 5.10
C ILE A 178 13.35 10.86 6.04
N SER A 179 14.35 11.56 6.54
CA SER A 179 15.28 11.03 7.55
C SER A 179 14.84 11.57 8.91
N ASP A 180 14.15 10.72 9.67
CA ASP A 180 13.65 10.98 11.00
C ASP A 180 13.22 9.67 11.66
N PRO A 181 13.75 9.32 12.85
CA PRO A 181 13.45 8.05 13.51
C PRO A 181 11.97 7.89 13.90
N GLU A 182 11.27 8.96 14.25
CA GLU A 182 9.86 8.87 14.65
C GLU A 182 8.96 8.64 13.44
N VAL A 183 9.25 9.32 12.32
CA VAL A 183 8.56 9.08 11.05
C VAL A 183 8.85 7.65 10.58
N ALA A 184 10.11 7.24 10.58
CA ALA A 184 10.51 5.88 10.19
C ALA A 184 9.83 4.82 11.05
N ALA A 185 9.74 5.01 12.37
CA ALA A 185 9.06 4.09 13.27
C ALA A 185 7.55 3.97 12.98
N ARG A 186 6.89 5.03 12.46
CA ARG A 186 5.48 4.93 12.04
C ARG A 186 5.31 4.09 10.78
N TYR A 187 6.16 4.29 9.78
CA TYR A 187 6.16 3.47 8.57
C TYR A 187 6.55 2.02 8.87
N GLU A 188 7.50 1.80 9.79
CA GLU A 188 7.87 0.47 10.25
C GLU A 188 6.68 -0.25 10.92
N ARG A 189 5.90 0.43 11.78
CA ARG A 189 4.68 -0.16 12.36
C ARG A 189 3.66 -0.54 11.29
N GLU A 190 3.47 0.32 10.29
CA GLU A 190 2.59 0.00 9.16
C GLU A 190 3.13 -1.19 8.36
N PHE A 191 4.43 -1.22 8.08
CA PHE A 191 5.05 -2.37 7.43
C PHE A 191 4.84 -3.68 8.22
N GLN A 192 5.05 -3.66 9.55
CA GLN A 192 4.81 -4.82 10.40
C GLN A 192 3.34 -5.25 10.38
N HIS A 193 2.41 -4.30 10.36
CA HIS A 193 0.99 -4.59 10.20
C HIS A 193 0.70 -5.30 8.87
N LEU A 194 1.19 -4.76 7.77
CA LEU A 194 1.06 -5.36 6.43
C LEU A 194 1.70 -6.75 6.39
N TRP A 195 2.92 -6.88 6.93
CA TRP A 195 3.65 -8.14 6.98
C TRP A 195 2.91 -9.22 7.74
N ALA A 196 2.30 -8.88 8.87
CA ALA A 196 1.53 -9.82 9.69
C ALA A 196 0.24 -10.29 9.00
N GLN A 197 -0.38 -9.45 8.17
CA GLN A 197 -1.61 -9.77 7.43
C GLN A 197 -1.33 -10.46 6.08
N ALA A 198 -0.13 -10.29 5.53
CA ALA A 198 0.27 -10.83 4.25
C ALA A 198 0.62 -12.33 4.33
N TYR A 199 0.54 -13.02 3.20
CA TYR A 199 0.81 -14.45 3.07
C TYR A 199 1.93 -14.73 2.05
N HIS A 200 2.41 -15.97 2.06
CA HIS A 200 3.51 -16.45 1.18
C HIS A 200 3.01 -16.84 -0.21
#